data_2ccd3f70b196c678830999bc33e76960
#
_entry.id   2ccd3f70b196c678830999bc33e76960
#
_cell.length_a   1.000
_cell.length_b   1.000
_cell.length_c   1.000
_cell.angle_alpha   90.00
_cell.angle_beta   90.00
_cell.angle_gamma   90.00
#
_symmetry.space_group_name_H-M   'P 1'
#
loop_
_entity.id
_entity.type
_entity.pdbx_description
1 polymer ?
#
loop_
_entity_poly.entity_id
_entity_poly.type
_entity_poly.pdbx_seq_one_letter_code
_entity_poly.pdbx_strand_id
1 'polypeptide(L)'
;MKNKNKTVWSNRLKGKTSKSFQRIGSSINVDKRLYKEDILASIVHTQMLIKQKIIPSKGGKKIIIGLRKIKSQIEKGNFPFQEKLEDIHLNIEKKLFQIVFFQCLSEYLQIFLEN
;
A
#
# COMPACT_ATOMS: atom_id res chain seq x y z
N MET A 1 -17.07 15.39 -14.15
CA MET A 1 -15.60 15.31 -14.35
C MET A 1 -14.93 14.75 -13.11
N LYS A 2 -14.28 13.62 -13.23
CA LYS A 2 -13.48 13.08 -12.13
C LYS A 2 -12.27 13.98 -11.93
N ASN A 3 -12.17 14.60 -10.75
CA ASN A 3 -11.07 15.47 -10.37
C ASN A 3 -9.79 14.61 -10.23
N LYS A 4 -8.96 14.59 -11.26
CA LYS A 4 -7.72 13.79 -11.32
C LYS A 4 -6.64 14.21 -10.29
N ASN A 5 -6.88 15.27 -9.53
CA ASN A 5 -5.88 15.89 -8.64
C ASN A 5 -6.27 15.90 -7.16
N LYS A 6 -7.07 14.92 -6.71
CA LYS A 6 -7.39 14.80 -5.29
C LYS A 6 -6.29 14.08 -4.52
N THR A 7 -5.73 14.75 -3.52
CA THR A 7 -4.86 14.13 -2.52
C THR A 7 -5.70 13.36 -1.49
N VAL A 8 -5.06 12.47 -0.72
CA VAL A 8 -5.75 11.66 0.31
C VAL A 8 -6.47 12.52 1.33
N TRP A 9 -5.88 13.65 1.74
CA TRP A 9 -6.44 14.56 2.73
C TRP A 9 -7.45 15.56 2.14
N SER A 10 -7.57 15.68 0.81
CA SER A 10 -8.47 16.63 0.16
C SER A 10 -9.95 16.39 0.46
N ASN A 11 -10.31 15.20 0.93
CA ASN A 11 -11.67 14.90 1.36
C ASN A 11 -12.07 15.63 2.66
N ARG A 12 -11.09 16.05 3.45
CA ARG A 12 -11.30 16.78 4.72
C ARG A 12 -11.22 18.29 4.57
N LEU A 13 -10.59 18.77 3.50
CA LEU A 13 -10.39 20.18 3.24
C LEU A 13 -11.18 20.58 1.99
N LYS A 14 -11.99 21.64 2.11
CA LYS A 14 -12.72 22.20 0.98
C LYS A 14 -11.78 23.11 0.20
N GLY A 15 -11.57 22.82 -1.08
CA GLY A 15 -10.77 23.65 -1.99
C GLY A 15 -9.90 22.84 -2.93
N LYS A 16 -9.44 23.48 -4.01
CA LYS A 16 -8.52 22.88 -4.97
C LYS A 16 -7.09 23.24 -4.59
N THR A 17 -6.22 22.24 -4.46
CA THR A 17 -4.79 22.46 -4.30
C THR A 17 -4.17 22.89 -5.63
N SER A 18 -3.28 23.89 -5.59
CA SER A 18 -2.50 24.29 -6.76
C SER A 18 -1.50 23.18 -7.17
N LYS A 19 -1.12 23.15 -8.45
CA LYS A 19 -0.09 22.23 -8.94
C LYS A 19 1.24 22.41 -8.22
N SER A 20 1.60 23.65 -7.89
CA SER A 20 2.81 23.98 -7.14
C SER A 20 2.77 23.42 -5.73
N PHE A 21 1.63 23.54 -5.04
CA PHE A 21 1.44 23.00 -3.70
C PHE A 21 1.50 21.47 -3.71
N GLN A 22 0.86 20.80 -4.69
CA GLN A 22 0.93 19.36 -4.86
C GLN A 22 2.36 18.87 -5.10
N ARG A 23 3.14 19.63 -5.88
CA ARG A 23 4.54 19.31 -6.18
C ARG A 23 5.42 19.42 -4.94
N ILE A 24 5.20 20.43 -4.10
CA ILE A 24 5.89 20.62 -2.82
C ILE A 24 5.46 19.56 -1.80
N GLY A 25 4.16 19.21 -1.76
CA GLY A 25 3.62 18.21 -0.85
C GLY A 25 3.93 16.76 -1.23
N SER A 26 4.32 16.50 -2.48
CA SER A 26 4.66 15.16 -2.94
C SER A 26 6.12 14.84 -2.67
N SER A 27 6.37 13.79 -1.87
CA SER A 27 7.70 13.33 -1.51
C SER A 27 8.13 12.05 -2.23
N ILE A 28 7.28 11.49 -3.11
CA ILE A 28 7.50 10.17 -3.70
C ILE A 28 8.83 10.05 -4.47
N ASN A 29 9.24 11.10 -5.18
CA ASN A 29 10.50 11.09 -5.95
C ASN A 29 11.75 11.02 -5.07
N VAL A 30 11.63 11.46 -3.82
CA VAL A 30 12.71 11.42 -2.81
C VAL A 30 12.58 10.15 -1.97
N ASP A 31 11.37 9.84 -1.50
CA ASP A 31 11.10 8.80 -0.52
C ASP A 31 11.15 7.39 -1.09
N LYS A 32 10.92 7.22 -2.40
CA LYS A 32 10.92 5.87 -3.02
C LYS A 32 12.18 5.07 -2.76
N ARG A 33 13.31 5.73 -2.47
CA ARG A 33 14.57 5.10 -2.10
C ARG A 33 14.54 4.44 -0.72
N LEU A 34 13.57 4.82 0.13
CA LEU A 34 13.39 4.31 1.48
C LEU A 34 12.46 3.08 1.55
N TYR A 35 12.18 2.47 0.41
CA TYR A 35 11.25 1.35 0.35
C TYR A 35 11.65 0.16 1.21
N LYS A 36 12.95 -0.14 1.31
CA LYS A 36 13.45 -1.26 2.10
C LYS A 36 13.14 -1.08 3.57
N GLU A 37 13.41 0.10 4.09
CA GLU A 37 13.17 0.47 5.48
C GLU A 37 11.67 0.48 5.80
N ASP A 38 10.86 1.04 4.92
CA ASP A 38 9.42 1.09 5.07
C ASP A 38 8.81 -0.32 5.10
N ILE A 39 9.19 -1.16 4.16
CA ILE A 39 8.70 -2.55 4.09
C ILE A 39 9.16 -3.34 5.31
N LEU A 40 10.43 -3.21 5.71
CA LEU A 40 10.95 -3.91 6.89
C LEU A 40 10.19 -3.50 8.15
N ALA A 41 9.96 -2.19 8.34
CA ALA A 41 9.20 -1.69 9.48
C ALA A 41 7.77 -2.25 9.49
N SER A 42 7.13 -2.31 8.34
CA SER A 42 5.78 -2.87 8.19
C SER A 42 5.72 -4.36 8.48
N ILE A 43 6.73 -5.13 8.06
CA ILE A 43 6.83 -6.57 8.36
C ILE A 43 6.99 -6.79 9.88
N VAL A 44 7.91 -6.06 10.51
CA VAL A 44 8.15 -6.17 11.96
C VAL A 44 6.89 -5.79 12.75
N HIS A 45 6.22 -4.72 12.34
CA HIS A 45 4.96 -4.30 12.94
C HIS A 45 3.88 -5.38 12.82
N THR A 46 3.75 -5.99 11.64
CA THR A 46 2.78 -7.07 11.40
C THR A 46 3.11 -8.30 12.26
N GLN A 47 4.38 -8.68 12.37
CA GLN A 47 4.83 -9.77 13.23
C GLN A 47 4.46 -9.51 14.69
N MET A 48 4.62 -8.28 15.17
CA MET A 48 4.21 -7.88 16.52
C MET A 48 2.70 -8.03 16.70
N LEU A 49 1.90 -7.58 15.75
CA LEU A 49 0.44 -7.70 15.81
C LEU A 49 -0.02 -9.16 15.88
N ILE A 50 0.65 -10.06 15.15
CA ILE A 50 0.39 -11.51 15.21
C ILE A 50 0.76 -12.05 16.60
N LYS A 51 1.94 -11.73 17.08
CA LYS A 51 2.46 -12.21 18.37
C LYS A 51 1.57 -11.79 19.54
N GLN A 52 1.06 -10.57 19.50
CA GLN A 52 0.15 -10.03 20.51
C GLN A 52 -1.32 -10.43 20.28
N LYS A 53 -1.58 -11.28 19.30
CA LYS A 53 -2.94 -11.75 18.96
C LYS A 53 -3.93 -10.62 18.65
N ILE A 54 -3.43 -9.48 18.17
CA ILE A 54 -4.27 -8.35 17.73
C ILE A 54 -4.90 -8.67 16.38
N ILE A 55 -4.15 -9.33 15.48
CA ILE A 55 -4.65 -9.81 14.20
C ILE A 55 -4.47 -11.33 14.10
N PRO A 56 -5.32 -12.04 13.32
CA PRO A 56 -5.16 -13.46 13.09
C PRO A 56 -3.82 -13.78 12.39
N SER A 57 -3.19 -14.88 12.79
CA SER A 57 -1.92 -15.34 12.19
C SER A 57 -2.03 -15.53 10.68
N LYS A 58 -3.13 -16.11 10.20
CA LYS A 58 -3.38 -16.33 8.76
C LYS A 58 -3.39 -15.02 7.97
N GLY A 59 -4.13 -14.03 8.45
CA GLY A 59 -4.20 -12.70 7.81
C GLY A 59 -2.85 -11.97 7.86
N GLY A 60 -2.17 -12.02 9.00
CA GLY A 60 -0.86 -11.39 9.16
C GLY A 60 0.20 -11.99 8.24
N LYS A 61 0.21 -13.32 8.05
CA LYS A 61 1.12 -13.98 7.11
C LYS A 61 0.87 -13.54 5.66
N LYS A 62 -0.38 -13.36 5.26
CA LYS A 62 -0.74 -12.83 3.93
C LYS A 62 -0.18 -11.42 3.72
N ILE A 63 -0.27 -10.56 4.73
CA ILE A 63 0.30 -9.22 4.69
C ILE A 63 1.82 -9.28 4.49
N ILE A 64 2.52 -10.12 5.24
CA ILE A 64 3.98 -10.26 5.14
C ILE A 64 4.38 -10.77 3.75
N ILE A 65 3.69 -11.77 3.22
CA ILE A 65 3.93 -12.29 1.87
C ILE A 65 3.70 -11.19 0.83
N GLY A 66 2.63 -10.42 0.95
CA GLY A 66 2.33 -9.28 0.08
C GLY A 66 3.42 -8.21 0.12
N LEU A 67 3.92 -7.87 1.30
CA LEU A 67 5.00 -6.90 1.47
C LEU A 67 6.30 -7.37 0.80
N ARG A 68 6.66 -8.64 0.95
CA ARG A 68 7.84 -9.23 0.29
C ARG A 68 7.68 -9.23 -1.23
N LYS A 69 6.49 -9.50 -1.73
CA LYS A 69 6.18 -9.42 -3.17
C LYS A 69 6.35 -8.01 -3.70
N ILE A 70 5.86 -7.00 -2.98
CA ILE A 70 6.04 -5.58 -3.34
C ILE A 70 7.52 -5.22 -3.37
N LYS A 71 8.28 -5.62 -2.36
CA LYS A 71 9.74 -5.41 -2.32
C LYS A 71 10.41 -5.97 -3.57
N SER A 72 10.08 -7.18 -3.95
CA SER A 72 10.60 -7.82 -5.16
C SER A 72 10.23 -7.05 -6.43
N GLN A 73 9.00 -6.55 -6.53
CA GLN A 73 8.55 -5.75 -7.68
C GLN A 73 9.33 -4.43 -7.78
N ILE A 74 9.59 -3.78 -6.66
CA ILE A 74 10.39 -2.54 -6.63
C ILE A 74 11.83 -2.81 -7.07
N GLU A 75 12.44 -3.89 -6.57
CA GLU A 75 13.80 -4.29 -6.91
C GLU A 75 13.96 -4.62 -8.41
N LYS A 76 12.92 -5.17 -9.03
CA LYS A 76 12.89 -5.48 -10.46
C LYS A 76 12.52 -4.29 -11.35
N GLY A 77 12.19 -3.15 -10.76
CA GLY A 77 11.75 -1.96 -11.48
C GLY A 77 10.32 -2.03 -12.03
N ASN A 78 9.51 -2.97 -11.57
CA ASN A 78 8.15 -3.21 -12.07
C ASN A 78 7.05 -2.59 -11.18
N PHE A 79 7.41 -1.83 -10.15
CA PHE A 79 6.43 -1.25 -9.26
C PHE A 79 5.92 0.08 -9.80
N PRO A 80 4.59 0.22 -10.01
CA PRO A 80 3.99 1.45 -10.55
C PRO A 80 3.81 2.49 -9.45
N PHE A 81 4.82 3.32 -9.20
CA PHE A 81 4.70 4.45 -8.29
C PHE A 81 3.71 5.48 -8.81
N GLN A 82 2.87 5.99 -7.92
CA GLN A 82 1.87 7.02 -8.23
C GLN A 82 2.16 8.28 -7.42
N GLU A 83 2.47 9.38 -8.10
CA GLU A 83 2.70 10.68 -7.46
C GLU A 83 1.49 11.18 -6.66
N LYS A 84 0.29 10.81 -7.09
CA LYS A 84 -0.96 11.17 -6.40
C LYS A 84 -1.04 10.64 -4.97
N LEU A 85 -0.29 9.62 -4.64
CA LEU A 85 -0.27 9.01 -3.31
C LEU A 85 0.75 9.67 -2.39
N GLU A 86 1.41 10.74 -2.84
CA GLU A 86 2.29 11.63 -2.09
C GLU A 86 3.60 10.99 -1.63
N ASP A 87 3.57 9.84 -0.94
CA ASP A 87 4.76 9.21 -0.38
C ASP A 87 4.86 7.72 -0.72
N ILE A 88 5.99 7.14 -0.37
CA ILE A 88 6.28 5.72 -0.61
C ILE A 88 5.37 4.81 0.19
N HIS A 89 5.05 5.18 1.44
CA HIS A 89 4.23 4.37 2.33
C HIS A 89 2.82 4.17 1.77
N LEU A 90 2.17 5.25 1.33
CA LEU A 90 0.85 5.19 0.71
C LEU A 90 0.84 4.37 -0.59
N ASN A 91 1.90 4.45 -1.40
CA ASN A 91 2.06 3.62 -2.59
C ASN A 91 2.13 2.13 -2.24
N ILE A 92 2.92 1.77 -1.25
CA ILE A 92 3.06 0.39 -0.76
C ILE A 92 1.74 -0.09 -0.15
N GLU A 93 1.11 0.71 0.69
CA GLU A 93 -0.16 0.38 1.35
C GLU A 93 -1.27 0.08 0.33
N LYS A 94 -1.42 0.93 -0.67
CA LYS A 94 -2.43 0.74 -1.72
C LYS A 94 -2.18 -0.54 -2.51
N LYS A 95 -0.93 -0.81 -2.88
CA LYS A 95 -0.58 -2.03 -3.60
C LYS A 95 -0.80 -3.27 -2.75
N LEU A 96 -0.43 -3.20 -1.48
CA LEU A 96 -0.65 -4.27 -0.52
C LEU A 96 -2.13 -4.60 -0.38
N PHE A 97 -2.98 -3.58 -0.24
CA PHE A 97 -4.42 -3.75 -0.17
C PHE A 97 -4.96 -4.50 -1.40
N GLN A 98 -4.52 -4.13 -2.60
CA GLN A 98 -4.92 -4.80 -3.83
C GLN A 98 -4.50 -6.27 -3.84
N ILE A 99 -3.26 -6.58 -3.48
CA ILE A 99 -2.74 -7.95 -3.46
C ILE A 99 -3.52 -8.82 -2.47
N VAL A 100 -3.72 -8.34 -1.25
CA VAL A 100 -4.43 -9.09 -0.20
C VAL A 100 -5.91 -9.26 -0.56
N PHE A 101 -6.54 -8.22 -1.08
CA PHE A 101 -7.94 -8.28 -1.51
C PHE A 101 -8.16 -9.32 -2.61
N PHE A 102 -7.34 -9.32 -3.65
CA PHE A 102 -7.44 -10.30 -4.74
C PHE A 102 -7.17 -11.73 -4.25
N GLN A 103 -6.24 -11.91 -3.34
CA GLN A 103 -5.96 -13.21 -2.76
C GLN A 103 -7.16 -13.74 -1.96
N CYS A 104 -7.74 -12.92 -1.11
CA CYS A 104 -8.92 -13.28 -0.34
C CYS A 104 -10.12 -13.58 -1.23
N LEU A 105 -10.32 -12.78 -2.28
CA LEU A 105 -11.40 -13.00 -3.25
C LEU A 105 -11.23 -14.33 -3.98
N SER A 106 -10.02 -14.64 -4.41
CA SER A 106 -9.70 -15.93 -5.07
C SER A 106 -10.00 -17.13 -4.18
N GLU A 107 -9.58 -17.06 -2.91
CA GLU A 107 -9.86 -18.13 -1.94
C GLU A 107 -11.36 -18.29 -1.69
N TYR A 108 -12.09 -17.19 -1.57
CA TYR A 108 -13.55 -17.21 -1.39
C TYR A 108 -14.25 -17.88 -2.59
N LEU A 109 -13.88 -17.49 -3.81
CA LEU A 109 -14.43 -18.07 -5.03
C LEU A 109 -14.12 -19.57 -5.14
N GLN A 110 -12.91 -19.99 -4.76
CA GLN A 110 -12.52 -21.39 -4.77
C GLN A 110 -13.40 -22.20 -3.82
N ILE A 111 -13.62 -21.75 -2.60
CA ILE A 111 -14.51 -22.40 -1.62
C ILE A 111 -15.93 -22.50 -2.18
N PHE A 112 -16.42 -21.44 -2.81
CA PHE A 112 -17.76 -21.41 -3.40
C PHE A 112 -17.91 -22.43 -4.54
N LEU A 113 -16.89 -22.59 -5.38
CA LEU A 113 -16.90 -23.51 -6.52
C LEU A 113 -16.73 -24.98 -6.10
N GLU A 114 -16.07 -25.25 -4.97
CA GLU A 114 -15.89 -26.61 -4.42
C GLU A 114 -17.13 -27.13 -3.68
N ASN A 115 -18.04 -26.26 -3.31
CA ASN A 115 -19.34 -26.60 -2.72
C ASN A 115 -20.42 -26.69 -3.79
#